data_3b12ec69db59d8cf6eac4462c42584f2
#
_entry.id   3b12ec69db59d8cf6eac4462c42584f2
#
_cell.length_a   1.000
_cell.length_b   1.000
_cell.length_c   1.000
_cell.angle_alpha   90.00
_cell.angle_beta   90.00
_cell.angle_gamma   90.00
#
_symmetry.space_group_name_H-M   'P 1'
#
loop_
_entity.id
_entity.type
_entity.pdbx_description
1 polymer ?
#
loop_
_entity_poly.entity_id
_entity_poly.type
_entity_poly.pdbx_seq_one_letter_code
_entity_poly.pdbx_strand_id
1 'polypeptide(L)'
;MTQCNLKDMESMTEEEYLAQYKPSDYERPSVTVDMLIFTITRNQRLAMILIKRGGHPERGKWAIPGGFVEMDESLEDAAARELKEETSLDHIYLEQLYTFGDVHRDKRTRVISVAYMALVPADTLQYTPGDDAQDACMFEIERTVRGVILHAIGRNLTLTEADLAFDHKDIIAKGLERLQSKVTYTDLALELLRNKEKFSIYELQIIHEVVTGTELDVANFRRSF
;
A
#
# COMPACT_ATOMS: atom_id res chain seq x y z
N MET A 1 23.26 7.76 -27.58
CA MET A 1 23.98 8.10 -26.34
C MET A 1 25.21 8.90 -26.73
N THR A 2 25.12 10.23 -26.68
CA THR A 2 26.32 11.09 -26.84
C THR A 2 27.07 11.02 -25.52
N GLN A 3 28.07 10.17 -25.43
CA GLN A 3 28.98 10.16 -24.28
C GLN A 3 29.66 11.53 -24.19
N CYS A 4 29.21 12.34 -23.24
CA CYS A 4 29.98 13.49 -22.80
C CYS A 4 31.37 12.97 -22.36
N ASN A 5 32.44 13.47 -22.98
CA ASN A 5 33.78 12.95 -22.76
C ASN A 5 34.16 13.30 -21.31
N LEU A 6 34.58 12.34 -20.50
CA LEU A 6 34.98 12.56 -19.10
C LEU A 6 35.99 13.73 -18.93
N LYS A 7 36.86 13.94 -19.94
CA LYS A 7 37.81 15.05 -19.94
C LYS A 7 37.16 16.44 -20.07
N ASP A 8 36.03 16.54 -20.74
CA ASP A 8 35.31 17.81 -20.89
C ASP A 8 34.53 18.14 -19.58
N MET A 9 34.14 17.11 -18.83
CA MET A 9 33.51 17.29 -17.52
C MET A 9 34.46 17.71 -16.41
N GLU A 10 35.73 17.29 -16.46
CA GLU A 10 36.77 17.66 -15.47
C GLU A 10 37.15 19.15 -15.50
N SER A 11 36.88 19.85 -16.60
CA SER A 11 37.23 21.27 -16.80
C SER A 11 36.05 22.23 -16.59
N MET A 12 34.82 21.73 -16.48
CA MET A 12 33.60 22.51 -16.26
C MET A 12 33.36 22.78 -14.78
N THR A 13 32.81 23.96 -14.48
CA THR A 13 32.19 24.20 -13.17
C THR A 13 30.85 23.46 -13.07
N GLU A 14 30.39 23.21 -11.86
CA GLU A 14 29.08 22.60 -11.62
C GLU A 14 27.93 23.41 -12.26
N GLU A 15 28.02 24.74 -12.18
CA GLU A 15 27.04 25.67 -12.78
C GLU A 15 27.01 25.53 -14.31
N GLU A 16 28.17 25.48 -14.98
CA GLU A 16 28.28 25.26 -16.43
C GLU A 16 27.72 23.88 -16.83
N TYR A 17 27.96 22.82 -16.01
CA TYR A 17 27.43 21.50 -16.23
C TYR A 17 25.90 21.47 -16.12
N LEU A 18 25.34 22.03 -15.05
CA LEU A 18 23.90 22.07 -14.82
C LEU A 18 23.16 22.88 -15.89
N ALA A 19 23.77 23.97 -16.39
CA ALA A 19 23.19 24.77 -17.47
C ALA A 19 23.09 24.02 -18.81
N GLN A 20 23.96 23.02 -19.03
CA GLN A 20 23.97 22.19 -20.23
C GLN A 20 23.28 20.85 -20.06
N TYR A 21 22.95 20.45 -18.80
CA TYR A 21 22.32 19.17 -18.51
C TYR A 21 20.90 19.10 -19.07
N LYS A 22 20.68 18.11 -19.93
CA LYS A 22 19.35 17.87 -20.53
C LYS A 22 18.76 16.59 -19.95
N PRO A 23 17.81 16.69 -19.03
CA PRO A 23 17.13 15.52 -18.47
C PRO A 23 16.52 14.59 -19.52
N SER A 24 16.09 15.14 -20.67
CA SER A 24 15.52 14.40 -21.79
C SER A 24 16.48 13.44 -22.51
N ASP A 25 17.78 13.57 -22.29
CA ASP A 25 18.77 12.68 -22.91
C ASP A 25 18.81 11.29 -22.23
N TYR A 26 18.08 11.13 -21.12
CA TYR A 26 17.99 9.90 -20.35
C TYR A 26 16.55 9.40 -20.31
N GLU A 27 16.36 8.13 -20.65
CA GLU A 27 15.08 7.46 -20.40
C GLU A 27 14.84 7.35 -18.89
N ARG A 28 13.63 7.69 -18.45
CA ARG A 28 13.26 7.70 -17.04
C ARG A 28 12.05 6.79 -16.81
N PRO A 29 12.10 5.93 -15.78
CA PRO A 29 10.91 5.23 -15.37
C PRO A 29 9.90 6.21 -14.78
N SER A 30 8.62 5.92 -14.94
CA SER A 30 7.57 6.54 -14.12
C SER A 30 7.62 5.95 -12.72
N VAL A 31 7.31 6.78 -11.71
CA VAL A 31 7.19 6.34 -10.32
C VAL A 31 5.74 6.43 -9.90
N THR A 32 5.26 5.39 -9.21
CA THR A 32 3.93 5.35 -8.60
C THR A 32 4.04 5.04 -7.11
N VAL A 33 3.01 5.39 -6.35
CA VAL A 33 2.78 4.89 -5.01
C VAL A 33 1.55 3.99 -5.02
N ASP A 34 1.60 2.86 -4.32
CA ASP A 34 0.48 1.95 -4.12
C ASP A 34 0.19 1.85 -2.61
N MET A 35 -1.08 2.12 -2.21
CA MET A 35 -1.49 2.29 -0.82
C MET A 35 -2.20 1.06 -0.28
N LEU A 36 -1.50 0.19 0.43
CA LEU A 36 -2.08 -0.98 1.06
C LEU A 36 -2.73 -0.61 2.40
N ILE A 37 -4.05 -0.35 2.37
CA ILE A 37 -4.82 0.16 3.50
C ILE A 37 -5.47 -1.01 4.24
N PHE A 38 -4.93 -1.36 5.42
CA PHE A 38 -5.46 -2.42 6.27
C PHE A 38 -6.35 -1.90 7.38
N THR A 39 -7.36 -2.69 7.71
CA THR A 39 -8.25 -2.49 8.85
C THR A 39 -8.65 -3.82 9.46
N ILE A 40 -9.29 -3.77 10.65
CA ILE A 40 -9.95 -4.94 11.25
C ILE A 40 -11.45 -4.65 11.35
N THR A 41 -12.25 -5.49 10.71
CA THR A 41 -13.71 -5.35 10.67
C THR A 41 -14.35 -5.61 12.05
N ARG A 42 -15.62 -5.24 12.19
CA ARG A 42 -16.41 -5.55 13.41
C ARG A 42 -16.54 -7.05 13.66
N ASN A 43 -16.41 -7.87 12.61
CA ASN A 43 -16.42 -9.33 12.70
C ASN A 43 -15.04 -9.90 13.06
N GLN A 44 -14.09 -9.07 13.47
CA GLN A 44 -12.73 -9.48 13.81
C GLN A 44 -12.02 -10.19 12.65
N ARG A 45 -12.13 -9.62 11.45
CA ARG A 45 -11.43 -10.07 10.26
C ARG A 45 -10.50 -8.99 9.75
N LEU A 46 -9.30 -9.37 9.33
CA LEU A 46 -8.40 -8.46 8.61
C LEU A 46 -9.03 -8.13 7.27
N ALA A 47 -9.04 -6.86 6.91
CA ALA A 47 -9.62 -6.39 5.66
C ALA A 47 -8.74 -5.31 5.03
N MET A 48 -8.98 -5.06 3.75
CA MET A 48 -8.32 -4.02 2.96
C MET A 48 -9.28 -3.39 1.96
N ILE A 49 -8.95 -2.19 1.49
CA ILE A 49 -9.68 -1.54 0.40
C ILE A 49 -9.03 -1.89 -0.93
N LEU A 50 -9.87 -2.19 -1.92
CA LEU A 50 -9.48 -2.26 -3.32
C LEU A 50 -10.42 -1.40 -4.16
N ILE A 51 -9.89 -0.88 -5.26
CA ILE A 51 -10.62 -0.14 -6.28
C ILE A 51 -10.76 -1.01 -7.54
N LYS A 52 -11.86 -0.85 -8.27
CA LYS A 52 -12.06 -1.51 -9.56
C LYS A 52 -11.64 -0.57 -10.68
N ARG A 53 -10.68 -0.97 -11.48
CA ARG A 53 -10.13 -0.15 -12.55
C ARG A 53 -11.16 0.14 -13.65
N GLY A 54 -11.37 1.42 -13.95
CA GLY A 54 -12.25 1.89 -15.02
C GLY A 54 -11.58 1.92 -16.39
N GLY A 55 -10.28 2.16 -16.43
CA GLY A 55 -9.47 2.38 -17.63
C GLY A 55 -8.45 1.29 -17.94
N HIS A 56 -7.85 1.37 -19.13
CA HIS A 56 -6.73 0.51 -19.52
C HIS A 56 -5.39 1.03 -18.93
N PRO A 57 -4.43 0.12 -18.71
CA PRO A 57 -4.49 -1.34 -18.82
C PRO A 57 -5.25 -1.97 -17.65
N GLU A 58 -5.50 -3.29 -17.76
CA GLU A 58 -6.14 -4.11 -16.70
C GLU A 58 -7.55 -3.63 -16.31
N ARG A 59 -8.32 -3.07 -17.28
CA ARG A 59 -9.69 -2.59 -17.09
C ARG A 59 -10.59 -3.69 -16.50
N GLY A 60 -11.36 -3.36 -15.48
CA GLY A 60 -12.30 -4.25 -14.81
C GLY A 60 -11.67 -5.14 -13.75
N LYS A 61 -10.33 -5.18 -13.62
CA LYS A 61 -9.64 -5.84 -12.52
C LYS A 61 -9.61 -4.96 -11.27
N TRP A 62 -9.37 -5.60 -10.14
CA TRP A 62 -9.24 -4.93 -8.85
C TRP A 62 -7.80 -4.56 -8.57
N ALA A 63 -7.58 -3.42 -7.99
CA ALA A 63 -6.27 -2.85 -7.74
C ALA A 63 -6.18 -2.29 -6.32
N ILE A 64 -4.99 -2.24 -5.78
CA ILE A 64 -4.66 -1.42 -4.63
C ILE A 64 -4.80 0.05 -5.06
N PRO A 65 -5.40 0.94 -4.26
CA PRO A 65 -5.40 2.38 -4.50
C PRO A 65 -3.99 2.92 -4.68
N GLY A 66 -3.84 3.93 -5.53
CA GLY A 66 -2.54 4.55 -5.77
C GLY A 66 -2.48 5.28 -7.10
N GLY A 67 -1.44 6.08 -7.28
CA GLY A 67 -1.25 6.93 -8.44
C GLY A 67 0.20 7.22 -8.78
N PHE A 68 0.38 8.05 -9.80
CA PHE A 68 1.70 8.54 -10.19
C PHE A 68 2.18 9.62 -9.21
N VAL A 69 3.48 9.58 -8.94
CA VAL A 69 4.15 10.64 -8.18
C VAL A 69 4.32 11.86 -9.08
N GLU A 70 3.91 13.02 -8.60
CA GLU A 70 4.06 14.30 -9.29
C GLU A 70 5.52 14.79 -9.21
N MET A 71 5.88 15.74 -10.09
CA MET A 71 7.27 16.19 -10.20
C MET A 71 7.73 17.09 -9.05
N ASP A 72 6.80 17.63 -8.28
CA ASP A 72 7.01 18.59 -7.20
C ASP A 72 6.61 18.08 -5.81
N GLU A 73 6.34 16.77 -5.70
CA GLU A 73 6.05 16.13 -4.41
C GLU A 73 7.07 15.04 -4.03
N SER A 74 7.22 14.80 -2.73
CA SER A 74 7.98 13.65 -2.21
C SER A 74 7.16 12.36 -2.31
N LEU A 75 7.81 11.20 -2.14
CA LEU A 75 7.10 9.91 -2.09
C LEU A 75 6.10 9.84 -0.93
N GLU A 76 6.48 10.42 0.20
CA GLU A 76 5.65 10.50 1.40
C GLU A 76 4.43 11.41 1.18
N ASP A 77 4.62 12.56 0.49
CA ASP A 77 3.53 13.47 0.15
C ASP A 77 2.58 12.82 -0.87
N ALA A 78 3.11 12.15 -1.90
CA ALA A 78 2.31 11.39 -2.85
C ALA A 78 1.46 10.31 -2.15
N ALA A 79 2.08 9.54 -1.25
CA ALA A 79 1.37 8.51 -0.50
C ALA A 79 0.29 9.09 0.43
N ALA A 80 0.57 10.22 1.09
CA ALA A 80 -0.41 10.91 1.94
C ALA A 80 -1.56 11.50 1.10
N ARG A 81 -1.29 12.06 -0.07
CA ARG A 81 -2.29 12.58 -1.01
C ARG A 81 -3.21 11.47 -1.49
N GLU A 82 -2.67 10.36 -1.99
CA GLU A 82 -3.44 9.20 -2.45
C GLU A 82 -4.31 8.63 -1.31
N LEU A 83 -3.74 8.47 -0.10
CA LEU A 83 -4.50 8.00 1.05
C LEU A 83 -5.69 8.92 1.36
N LYS A 84 -5.47 10.23 1.33
CA LYS A 84 -6.50 11.23 1.58
C LYS A 84 -7.59 11.24 0.51
N GLU A 85 -7.22 11.13 -0.76
CA GLU A 85 -8.16 11.07 -1.89
C GLU A 85 -9.08 9.87 -1.77
N GLU A 86 -8.54 8.70 -1.42
CA GLU A 86 -9.29 7.45 -1.36
C GLU A 86 -10.09 7.28 -0.05
N THR A 87 -9.65 7.87 1.06
CA THR A 87 -10.25 7.64 2.39
C THR A 87 -10.76 8.90 3.08
N SER A 88 -10.43 10.08 2.59
CA SER A 88 -10.67 11.38 3.24
C SER A 88 -10.03 11.51 4.63
N LEU A 89 -9.03 10.70 4.96
CA LEU A 89 -8.37 10.68 6.27
C LEU A 89 -7.00 11.36 6.21
N ASP A 90 -6.68 12.10 7.26
CA ASP A 90 -5.37 12.71 7.51
C ASP A 90 -4.72 12.07 8.74
N HIS A 91 -3.40 12.17 8.86
CA HIS A 91 -2.62 11.75 10.03
C HIS A 91 -2.77 10.26 10.41
N ILE A 92 -2.87 9.42 9.41
CA ILE A 92 -2.92 7.96 9.58
C ILE A 92 -1.51 7.40 9.61
N TYR A 93 -1.34 6.27 10.32
CA TYR A 93 -0.08 5.52 10.25
C TYR A 93 0.23 5.13 8.81
N LEU A 94 1.39 5.54 8.35
CA LEU A 94 1.88 5.33 6.99
C LEU A 94 3.34 4.88 7.05
N GLU A 95 3.64 3.76 6.40
CA GLU A 95 4.99 3.20 6.34
C GLU A 95 5.31 2.75 4.93
N GLN A 96 6.50 3.11 4.43
CA GLN A 96 7.00 2.54 3.19
C GLN A 96 7.23 1.03 3.38
N LEU A 97 6.56 0.24 2.54
CA LEU A 97 6.58 -1.21 2.60
C LEU A 97 7.76 -1.81 1.83
N TYR A 98 7.78 -1.57 0.53
CA TYR A 98 8.76 -2.11 -0.40
C TYR A 98 8.68 -1.41 -1.75
N THR A 99 9.75 -1.53 -2.56
CA THR A 99 9.77 -1.01 -3.93
C THR A 99 9.66 -2.15 -4.93
N PHE A 100 8.64 -2.10 -5.77
CA PHE A 100 8.35 -3.08 -6.83
C PHE A 100 8.86 -2.54 -8.16
N GLY A 101 9.89 -3.17 -8.69
CA GLY A 101 10.60 -2.67 -9.86
C GLY A 101 10.81 -3.74 -10.94
N ASP A 102 9.96 -4.76 -11.06
CA ASP A 102 10.04 -5.68 -12.19
C ASP A 102 9.89 -4.94 -13.51
N VAL A 103 10.69 -5.32 -14.52
CA VAL A 103 10.72 -4.62 -15.80
C VAL A 103 9.40 -4.71 -16.55
N HIS A 104 8.65 -5.78 -16.32
CA HIS A 104 7.42 -6.10 -17.03
C HIS A 104 6.15 -5.90 -16.18
N ARG A 105 6.27 -5.27 -14.99
CA ARG A 105 5.12 -5.08 -14.10
C ARG A 105 3.99 -4.26 -14.73
N ASP A 106 4.33 -3.33 -15.62
CA ASP A 106 3.36 -2.53 -16.37
C ASP A 106 3.65 -2.64 -17.88
N LYS A 107 2.61 -2.93 -18.66
CA LYS A 107 2.70 -3.13 -20.12
C LYS A 107 2.89 -1.83 -20.90
N ARG A 108 2.64 -0.67 -20.28
CA ARG A 108 2.70 0.64 -20.96
C ARG A 108 4.12 1.15 -21.10
N THR A 109 4.87 1.10 -19.99
CA THR A 109 6.21 1.68 -19.88
C THR A 109 6.93 1.12 -18.67
N ARG A 110 8.18 1.51 -18.49
CA ARG A 110 8.94 1.23 -17.27
C ARG A 110 8.32 1.98 -16.09
N VAL A 111 7.72 1.25 -15.15
CA VAL A 111 7.14 1.80 -13.91
C VAL A 111 7.85 1.19 -12.72
N ILE A 112 8.16 2.00 -11.73
CA ILE A 112 8.61 1.60 -10.41
C ILE A 112 7.54 2.02 -9.42
N SER A 113 7.00 1.08 -8.65
CA SER A 113 6.04 1.39 -7.59
C SER A 113 6.71 1.32 -6.23
N VAL A 114 6.52 2.36 -5.46
CA VAL A 114 6.86 2.38 -4.03
C VAL A 114 5.58 2.12 -3.25
N ALA A 115 5.45 0.90 -2.73
CA ALA A 115 4.26 0.53 -1.95
C ALA A 115 4.36 1.05 -0.51
N TYR A 116 3.26 1.55 -0.01
CA TYR A 116 3.07 1.98 1.38
C TYR A 116 2.01 1.14 2.07
N MET A 117 2.14 0.98 3.37
CA MET A 117 1.17 0.32 4.23
C MET A 117 0.56 1.36 5.17
N ALA A 118 -0.77 1.45 5.16
CA ALA A 118 -1.55 2.27 6.08
C ALA A 118 -2.41 1.39 6.98
N LEU A 119 -2.56 1.79 8.24
CA LEU A 119 -3.40 1.11 9.23
C LEU A 119 -4.49 2.07 9.69
N VAL A 120 -5.75 1.66 9.53
CA VAL A 120 -6.89 2.53 9.78
C VAL A 120 -7.93 1.79 10.62
N PRO A 121 -8.42 2.36 11.74
CA PRO A 121 -9.55 1.81 12.46
C PRO A 121 -10.80 1.74 11.59
N ALA A 122 -11.54 0.62 11.61
CA ALA A 122 -12.64 0.36 10.66
C ALA A 122 -13.80 1.37 10.73
N ASP A 123 -14.03 1.98 11.88
CA ASP A 123 -15.10 2.94 12.07
C ASP A 123 -14.78 4.37 11.62
N THR A 124 -13.50 4.66 11.39
CA THR A 124 -13.05 5.93 10.78
C THR A 124 -12.92 5.83 9.27
N LEU A 125 -12.84 4.61 8.74
CA LEU A 125 -12.56 4.35 7.34
C LEU A 125 -13.80 4.62 6.48
N GLN A 126 -13.77 5.72 5.75
CA GLN A 126 -14.68 6.02 4.65
C GLN A 126 -13.88 5.88 3.36
N TYR A 127 -14.48 5.30 2.34
CA TYR A 127 -13.83 5.15 1.05
C TYR A 127 -14.82 5.45 -0.08
N THR A 128 -14.35 6.16 -1.07
CA THR A 128 -15.10 6.50 -2.28
C THR A 128 -14.24 6.14 -3.48
N PRO A 129 -14.84 5.70 -4.60
CA PRO A 129 -14.06 5.53 -5.81
C PRO A 129 -13.42 6.86 -6.22
N GLY A 130 -12.11 6.85 -6.45
CA GLY A 130 -11.40 7.99 -7.08
C GLY A 130 -11.79 8.17 -8.55
N ASP A 131 -11.25 9.19 -9.20
CA ASP A 131 -11.62 9.60 -10.56
C ASP A 131 -11.44 8.48 -11.60
N ASP A 132 -10.44 7.62 -11.45
CA ASP A 132 -10.14 6.50 -12.35
C ASP A 132 -10.82 5.18 -11.97
N ALA A 133 -11.52 5.12 -10.84
CA ALA A 133 -12.15 3.92 -10.32
C ALA A 133 -13.63 3.83 -10.68
N GLN A 134 -14.06 2.66 -11.21
CA GLN A 134 -15.47 2.36 -11.42
C GLN A 134 -16.20 2.03 -10.11
N ASP A 135 -15.48 1.54 -9.12
CA ASP A 135 -16.00 1.02 -7.86
C ASP A 135 -14.89 0.96 -6.81
N ALA A 136 -15.26 1.07 -5.56
CA ALA A 136 -14.38 0.81 -4.42
C ALA A 136 -15.08 -0.12 -3.44
N CYS A 137 -14.35 -1.05 -2.83
CA CYS A 137 -14.93 -1.99 -1.89
C CYS A 137 -13.90 -2.43 -0.85
N MET A 138 -14.39 -2.66 0.38
CA MET A 138 -13.62 -3.30 1.42
C MET A 138 -13.77 -4.82 1.31
N PHE A 139 -12.64 -5.52 1.40
CA PHE A 139 -12.56 -6.97 1.31
C PHE A 139 -11.96 -7.56 2.57
N GLU A 140 -12.65 -8.51 3.19
CA GLU A 140 -12.07 -9.38 4.21
C GLU A 140 -11.07 -10.33 3.57
N ILE A 141 -9.94 -10.55 4.24
CA ILE A 141 -8.81 -11.33 3.73
C ILE A 141 -8.85 -12.72 4.36
N GLU A 142 -9.03 -13.73 3.53
CA GLU A 142 -8.85 -15.13 3.90
C GLU A 142 -7.48 -15.60 3.40
N ARG A 143 -6.61 -16.01 4.33
CA ARG A 143 -5.30 -16.58 3.98
C ARG A 143 -5.43 -18.06 3.73
N THR A 144 -4.90 -18.51 2.60
CA THR A 144 -4.89 -19.92 2.21
C THR A 144 -3.47 -20.39 1.91
N VAL A 145 -3.26 -21.68 1.80
CA VAL A 145 -1.96 -22.25 1.37
C VAL A 145 -1.59 -21.89 -0.07
N ARG A 146 -2.53 -21.35 -0.86
CA ARG A 146 -2.34 -20.97 -2.26
C ARG A 146 -2.33 -19.47 -2.51
N GLY A 147 -2.29 -18.66 -1.45
CA GLY A 147 -2.39 -17.21 -1.51
C GLY A 147 -3.59 -16.68 -0.75
N VAL A 148 -4.19 -15.58 -1.21
CA VAL A 148 -5.32 -14.93 -0.55
C VAL A 148 -6.61 -15.08 -1.35
N ILE A 149 -7.73 -15.20 -0.63
CA ILE A 149 -9.08 -15.03 -1.15
C ILE A 149 -9.65 -13.78 -0.49
N LEU A 150 -10.31 -12.94 -1.26
CA LEU A 150 -10.82 -11.64 -0.81
C LEU A 150 -12.33 -11.64 -0.93
N HIS A 151 -13.01 -11.47 0.20
CA HIS A 151 -14.48 -11.49 0.29
C HIS A 151 -15.02 -10.08 0.46
N ALA A 152 -15.78 -9.59 -0.53
CA ALA A 152 -16.35 -8.24 -0.47
C ALA A 152 -17.35 -8.10 0.66
N ILE A 153 -17.24 -7.04 1.44
CA ILE A 153 -18.17 -6.73 2.52
C ILE A 153 -19.46 -6.14 1.93
N GLY A 154 -20.61 -6.72 2.31
CA GLY A 154 -21.93 -6.25 1.87
C GLY A 154 -22.30 -6.63 0.42
N ARG A 155 -21.50 -7.46 -0.26
CA ARG A 155 -21.73 -7.91 -1.64
C ARG A 155 -21.42 -9.40 -1.77
N ASN A 156 -22.12 -10.08 -2.67
CA ASN A 156 -21.77 -11.46 -3.06
C ASN A 156 -20.67 -11.44 -4.13
N LEU A 157 -19.47 -11.08 -3.74
CA LEU A 157 -18.31 -11.01 -4.62
C LEU A 157 -17.08 -11.58 -3.88
N THR A 158 -16.40 -12.51 -4.52
CA THR A 158 -15.16 -13.10 -4.04
C THR A 158 -14.10 -12.97 -5.13
N LEU A 159 -12.92 -12.53 -4.75
CA LEU A 159 -11.77 -12.36 -5.64
C LEU A 159 -10.66 -13.33 -5.27
N THR A 160 -9.93 -13.73 -6.28
CA THR A 160 -8.65 -14.44 -6.19
C THR A 160 -7.52 -13.57 -6.71
N GLU A 161 -6.29 -14.03 -6.59
CA GLU A 161 -5.13 -13.31 -7.14
C GLU A 161 -5.23 -13.05 -8.65
N ALA A 162 -5.98 -13.88 -9.40
CA ALA A 162 -6.20 -13.69 -10.84
C ALA A 162 -7.09 -12.48 -11.17
N ASP A 163 -7.88 -12.02 -10.22
CA ASP A 163 -8.77 -10.87 -10.37
C ASP A 163 -8.05 -9.54 -10.08
N LEU A 164 -6.81 -9.62 -9.57
CA LEU A 164 -6.00 -8.45 -9.25
C LEU A 164 -5.25 -7.93 -10.49
N ALA A 165 -5.10 -6.62 -10.54
CA ALA A 165 -4.34 -5.94 -11.59
C ALA A 165 -2.83 -6.03 -11.34
N PHE A 166 -2.04 -5.98 -12.39
CA PHE A 166 -0.59 -5.91 -12.36
C PHE A 166 0.04 -7.00 -11.44
N ASP A 167 1.02 -6.57 -10.63
CA ASP A 167 1.68 -7.35 -9.59
C ASP A 167 1.11 -7.10 -8.17
N HIS A 168 -0.12 -6.57 -8.06
CA HIS A 168 -0.72 -6.21 -6.78
C HIS A 168 -0.90 -7.39 -5.83
N LYS A 169 -1.01 -8.61 -6.33
CA LYS A 169 -0.97 -9.83 -5.50
C LYS A 169 0.33 -9.93 -4.69
N ASP A 170 1.46 -9.55 -5.30
CA ASP A 170 2.77 -9.61 -4.66
C ASP A 170 2.93 -8.50 -3.62
N ILE A 171 2.34 -7.32 -3.89
CA ILE A 171 2.26 -6.21 -2.93
C ILE A 171 1.44 -6.63 -1.71
N ILE A 172 0.27 -7.24 -1.92
CA ILE A 172 -0.61 -7.73 -0.83
C ILE A 172 0.13 -8.78 0.00
N ALA A 173 0.77 -9.76 -0.64
CA ALA A 173 1.54 -10.79 0.05
C ALA A 173 2.65 -10.18 0.93
N LYS A 174 3.38 -9.20 0.38
CA LYS A 174 4.45 -8.50 1.10
C LYS A 174 3.93 -7.67 2.28
N GLY A 175 2.78 -7.00 2.11
CA GLY A 175 2.13 -6.25 3.17
C GLY A 175 1.65 -7.14 4.32
N LEU A 176 1.05 -8.28 4.01
CA LEU A 176 0.62 -9.26 5.00
C LEU A 176 1.81 -9.85 5.79
N GLU A 177 2.90 -10.18 5.11
CA GLU A 177 4.15 -10.61 5.74
C GLU A 177 4.69 -9.53 6.69
N ARG A 178 4.75 -8.26 6.24
CA ARG A 178 5.22 -7.14 7.02
C ARG A 178 4.35 -6.89 8.25
N LEU A 179 3.04 -6.82 8.07
CA LEU A 179 2.08 -6.59 9.14
C LEU A 179 2.18 -7.69 10.21
N GLN A 180 2.19 -8.96 9.76
CA GLN A 180 2.27 -10.12 10.65
C GLN A 180 3.57 -10.15 11.46
N SER A 181 4.70 -9.82 10.83
CA SER A 181 5.99 -9.80 11.55
C SER A 181 6.06 -8.64 12.53
N LYS A 182 5.71 -7.42 12.11
CA LYS A 182 5.85 -6.22 12.94
C LYS A 182 4.92 -6.17 14.14
N VAL A 183 3.70 -6.67 14.02
CA VAL A 183 2.73 -6.66 15.12
C VAL A 183 3.24 -7.39 16.37
N THR A 184 4.16 -8.33 16.21
CA THR A 184 4.68 -9.16 17.32
C THR A 184 5.75 -8.47 18.16
N TYR A 185 6.40 -7.41 17.68
CA TYR A 185 7.52 -6.76 18.37
C TYR A 185 7.47 -5.22 18.35
N THR A 186 6.38 -4.63 17.87
CA THR A 186 6.18 -3.18 17.85
C THR A 186 4.78 -2.83 18.34
N ASP A 187 4.54 -1.54 18.60
CA ASP A 187 3.24 -1.00 18.99
C ASP A 187 2.27 -0.87 17.79
N LEU A 188 2.56 -1.54 16.67
CA LEU A 188 1.79 -1.42 15.42
C LEU A 188 0.30 -1.78 15.61
N ALA A 189 0.00 -2.71 16.51
CA ALA A 189 -1.38 -3.09 16.83
C ALA A 189 -2.22 -1.91 17.34
N LEU A 190 -1.59 -0.91 18.00
CA LEU A 190 -2.29 0.26 18.50
C LEU A 190 -2.89 1.11 17.38
N GLU A 191 -2.30 1.06 16.18
CA GLU A 191 -2.77 1.80 15.00
C GLU A 191 -4.13 1.31 14.49
N LEU A 192 -4.51 0.07 14.80
CA LEU A 192 -5.78 -0.55 14.45
C LEU A 192 -6.86 -0.38 15.52
N LEU A 193 -6.51 0.17 16.70
CA LEU A 193 -7.48 0.41 17.77
C LEU A 193 -8.38 1.61 17.43
N ARG A 194 -9.66 1.48 17.78
CA ARG A 194 -10.64 2.59 17.65
C ARG A 194 -10.27 3.81 18.49
N ASN A 195 -9.75 3.56 19.69
CA ASN A 195 -9.35 4.60 20.62
C ASN A 195 -8.02 4.21 21.27
N LYS A 196 -6.96 4.90 20.87
CA LYS A 196 -5.60 4.66 21.39
C LYS A 196 -5.40 5.10 22.84
N GLU A 197 -6.26 6.01 23.35
CA GLU A 197 -6.17 6.50 24.72
C GLU A 197 -6.95 5.62 25.70
N LYS A 198 -7.95 4.88 25.19
CA LYS A 198 -8.82 4.05 26.02
C LYS A 198 -9.18 2.76 25.29
N PHE A 199 -8.43 1.71 25.57
CA PHE A 199 -8.64 0.38 25.04
C PHE A 199 -8.49 -0.70 26.12
N SER A 200 -9.01 -1.87 25.89
CA SER A 200 -8.80 -3.04 26.73
C SER A 200 -7.66 -3.92 26.20
N ILE A 201 -6.96 -4.61 27.08
CA ILE A 201 -5.97 -5.63 26.67
C ILE A 201 -6.62 -6.70 25.78
N TYR A 202 -7.91 -6.96 25.97
CA TYR A 202 -8.65 -7.91 25.14
C TYR A 202 -8.79 -7.42 23.67
N GLU A 203 -9.07 -6.13 23.45
CA GLU A 203 -9.10 -5.56 22.09
C GLU A 203 -7.74 -5.68 21.41
N LEU A 204 -6.67 -5.41 22.15
CA LEU A 204 -5.31 -5.53 21.63
C LEU A 204 -4.96 -6.99 21.31
N GLN A 205 -5.36 -7.94 22.17
CA GLN A 205 -5.20 -9.37 21.92
C GLN A 205 -5.91 -9.81 20.63
N ILE A 206 -7.16 -9.39 20.42
CA ILE A 206 -7.91 -9.69 19.19
C ILE A 206 -7.15 -9.18 17.97
N ILE A 207 -6.62 -7.97 18.01
CA ILE A 207 -5.84 -7.42 16.90
C ILE A 207 -4.63 -8.32 16.59
N HIS A 208 -3.89 -8.72 17.60
CA HIS A 208 -2.76 -9.63 17.43
C HIS A 208 -3.18 -10.97 16.83
N GLU A 209 -4.24 -11.59 17.36
CA GLU A 209 -4.76 -12.88 16.87
C GLU A 209 -5.23 -12.80 15.40
N VAL A 210 -5.96 -11.74 15.06
CA VAL A 210 -6.44 -11.51 13.69
C VAL A 210 -5.29 -11.30 12.70
N VAL A 211 -4.28 -10.51 13.10
CA VAL A 211 -3.15 -10.21 12.24
C VAL A 211 -2.22 -11.43 12.10
N THR A 212 -1.94 -12.13 13.19
CA THR A 212 -1.03 -13.30 13.15
C THR A 212 -1.72 -14.57 12.65
N GLY A 213 -3.05 -14.65 12.77
CA GLY A 213 -3.82 -15.87 12.49
C GLY A 213 -3.60 -16.96 13.54
N THR A 214 -3.14 -16.60 14.75
CA THR A 214 -2.80 -17.51 15.82
C THR A 214 -3.54 -17.13 17.09
N GLU A 215 -4.22 -18.09 17.73
CA GLU A 215 -4.84 -17.88 19.04
C GLU A 215 -3.73 -17.69 20.09
N LEU A 216 -3.91 -16.71 20.97
CA LEU A 216 -2.96 -16.35 22.02
C LEU A 216 -3.50 -16.78 23.39
N ASP A 217 -2.63 -17.34 24.23
CA ASP A 217 -2.98 -17.57 25.63
C ASP A 217 -3.18 -16.25 26.38
N VAL A 218 -4.40 -16.04 26.87
CA VAL A 218 -4.85 -14.79 27.51
C VAL A 218 -3.95 -14.39 28.69
N ALA A 219 -3.53 -15.37 29.50
CA ALA A 219 -2.75 -15.09 30.70
C ALA A 219 -1.30 -14.70 30.34
N ASN A 220 -0.73 -15.34 29.33
CA ASN A 220 0.59 -15.00 28.82
C ASN A 220 0.60 -13.64 28.12
N PHE A 221 -0.39 -13.39 27.27
CA PHE A 221 -0.53 -12.10 26.59
C PHE A 221 -0.64 -10.93 27.58
N ARG A 222 -1.49 -11.06 28.60
CA ARG A 222 -1.64 -10.03 29.66
C ARG A 222 -0.37 -9.77 30.46
N ARG A 223 0.55 -10.74 30.56
CA ARG A 223 1.82 -10.58 31.28
C ARG A 223 2.90 -9.88 30.47
N SER A 224 2.73 -9.80 29.16
CA SER A 224 3.67 -9.10 28.25
C SER A 224 3.36 -7.60 28.09
N PHE A 225 2.24 -7.14 28.63
CA PHE A 225 1.82 -5.74 28.75
C PHE A 225 1.63 -5.33 30.20
#